data_8805f8652f375ab2842179b15d602a93
#
_entry.id   8805f8652f375ab2842179b15d602a93
#
_cell.length_a   1.000
_cell.length_b   1.000
_cell.length_c   1.000
_cell.angle_alpha   90.00
_cell.angle_beta   90.00
_cell.angle_gamma   90.00
#
_symmetry.space_group_name_H-M   'P 1'
#
loop_
_entity.id
_entity.type
_entity.pdbx_description
1 polymer ?
#
loop_
_entity_poly.entity_id
_entity_poly.type
_entity_poly.pdbx_seq_one_letter_code
_entity_poly.pdbx_strand_id
1 'polypeptide(L)'
;SYNLLNTPLIATDSLKQWGGELAIGFDTLAFQTEYQIQDIKALDRALDLEFESFYSQISYFLTKDKRRYRDGKFVSVKPTSSSGAVELSARYAMVKNNATWDFDEIQDISQATIGLNFYINKDFKLMLNLLDIEADYTNSKESGKAASIRLQFLL
;
A
#
# COMPACT_ATOMS: atom_id res chain seq x y z
N SER A 1 1.92 3.29 -19.09
CA SER A 1 1.56 3.37 -17.66
C SER A 1 0.78 4.65 -17.45
N TYR A 2 -0.44 4.55 -16.96
CA TYR A 2 -1.21 5.71 -16.53
C TYR A 2 -0.75 6.07 -15.12
N ASN A 3 -0.28 7.30 -14.93
CA ASN A 3 -0.03 7.83 -13.59
C ASN A 3 -1.37 8.38 -13.08
N LEU A 4 -1.91 7.77 -12.04
CA LEU A 4 -3.15 8.24 -11.38
C LEU A 4 -2.92 9.53 -10.59
N LEU A 5 -1.72 9.77 -10.13
CA LEU A 5 -1.28 11.01 -9.49
C LEU A 5 -0.12 11.58 -10.29
N ASN A 6 -0.29 12.75 -10.84
CA ASN A 6 0.76 13.48 -11.54
C ASN A 6 0.87 14.87 -10.91
N THR A 7 1.87 15.06 -10.05
CA THR A 7 2.17 16.38 -9.53
C THR A 7 3.05 17.13 -10.52
N PRO A 8 2.80 18.41 -10.81
CA PRO A 8 3.72 19.22 -11.59
C PRO A 8 5.09 19.30 -10.90
N LEU A 9 6.13 19.56 -11.67
CA LEU A 9 7.46 19.84 -11.12
C LEU A 9 7.40 21.14 -10.32
N ILE A 10 7.51 21.01 -9.00
CA ILE A 10 7.47 22.15 -8.08
C ILE A 10 8.87 22.37 -7.54
N ALA A 11 9.37 23.60 -7.67
CA ALA A 11 10.59 24.02 -6.98
C ALA A 11 10.28 24.04 -5.47
N THR A 12 10.86 23.10 -4.72
CA THR A 12 10.57 22.85 -3.31
C THR A 12 11.58 23.57 -2.44
N ASP A 13 11.10 24.36 -1.47
CA ASP A 13 11.91 25.00 -0.42
C ASP A 13 12.19 24.01 0.72
N SER A 14 11.14 23.34 1.20
CA SER A 14 11.28 22.36 2.29
C SER A 14 10.28 21.22 2.17
N LEU A 15 10.71 20.05 2.68
CA LEU A 15 9.89 18.85 2.82
C LEU A 15 9.99 18.36 4.25
N LYS A 16 8.83 18.20 4.89
CA LYS A 16 8.71 17.59 6.22
C LYS A 16 7.88 16.35 6.11
N GLN A 17 8.32 15.28 6.76
CA GLN A 17 7.62 14.01 6.79
C GLN A 17 7.51 13.50 8.22
N TRP A 18 6.31 13.06 8.58
CA TRP A 18 5.99 12.41 9.84
C TRP A 18 5.32 11.08 9.54
N GLY A 19 5.61 10.07 10.34
CA GLY A 19 4.95 8.78 10.16
C GLY A 19 5.06 7.93 11.39
N GLY A 20 4.14 6.97 11.48
CA GLY A 20 4.11 5.92 12.48
C GLY A 20 3.71 4.60 11.86
N GLU A 21 4.35 3.52 12.28
CA GLU A 21 4.02 2.17 11.85
C GLU A 21 3.82 1.24 13.04
N LEU A 22 2.96 0.25 12.86
CA LEU A 22 2.76 -0.85 13.79
C LEU A 22 2.71 -2.15 13.00
N ALA A 23 3.51 -3.13 13.42
CA ALA A 23 3.50 -4.47 12.85
C ALA A 23 3.46 -5.52 13.94
N ILE A 24 2.51 -6.44 13.86
CA ILE A 24 2.30 -7.51 14.83
C ILE A 24 2.17 -8.84 14.08
N GLY A 25 2.94 -9.84 14.49
CA GLY A 25 2.81 -11.22 14.02
C GLY A 25 2.47 -12.14 15.18
N PHE A 26 1.38 -12.88 15.06
CA PHE A 26 0.96 -13.87 16.04
C PHE A 26 0.57 -15.17 15.34
N ASP A 27 1.38 -16.19 15.52
CA ASP A 27 1.22 -17.50 14.88
C ASP A 27 1.02 -17.39 13.34
N THR A 28 -0.13 -17.80 12.83
CA THR A 28 -0.49 -17.73 11.40
C THR A 28 -1.04 -16.36 10.98
N LEU A 29 -1.29 -15.47 11.92
CA LEU A 29 -1.85 -14.14 11.69
C LEU A 29 -0.76 -13.07 11.71
N ALA A 30 -0.83 -12.10 10.80
CA ALA A 30 -0.01 -10.91 10.83
C ALA A 30 -0.86 -9.66 10.52
N PHE A 31 -0.57 -8.58 11.22
CA PHE A 31 -1.18 -7.28 11.03
C PHE A 31 -0.10 -6.23 10.85
N GLN A 32 -0.32 -5.28 9.96
CA GLN A 32 0.55 -4.14 9.76
C GLN A 32 -0.28 -2.92 9.41
N THR A 33 0.07 -1.78 9.96
CA THR A 33 -0.52 -0.50 9.62
C THR A 33 0.55 0.58 9.61
N GLU A 34 0.37 1.58 8.76
CA GLU A 34 1.26 2.72 8.64
C GLU A 34 0.44 3.97 8.33
N TYR A 35 0.84 5.08 8.93
CA TYR A 35 0.30 6.39 8.67
C TYR A 35 1.45 7.37 8.43
N GLN A 36 1.34 8.20 7.40
CA GLN A 36 2.33 9.21 7.05
C GLN A 36 1.66 10.53 6.69
N ILE A 37 2.28 11.61 7.11
CA ILE A 37 1.97 12.99 6.66
C ILE A 37 3.22 13.54 6.00
N GLN A 38 3.03 14.22 4.87
CA GLN A 38 4.09 14.85 4.11
C GLN A 38 3.69 16.28 3.76
N ASP A 39 4.41 17.26 4.33
CA ASP A 39 4.27 18.67 4.04
C ASP A 39 5.35 19.10 3.04
N ILE A 40 4.96 19.64 1.91
CA ILE A 40 5.85 20.19 0.88
C ILE A 40 5.59 21.68 0.76
N LYS A 41 6.62 22.48 1.04
CA LYS A 41 6.57 23.93 0.82
C LYS A 41 7.26 24.27 -0.48
N ALA A 42 6.52 24.91 -1.39
CA ALA A 42 7.10 25.42 -2.64
C ALA A 42 7.89 26.71 -2.39
N LEU A 43 8.90 26.96 -3.23
CA LEU A 43 9.67 28.22 -3.25
C LEU A 43 8.77 29.43 -3.55
N ASP A 44 7.78 29.24 -4.42
CA ASP A 44 6.70 30.18 -4.63
C ASP A 44 5.60 29.90 -3.59
N ARG A 45 5.57 30.67 -2.52
CA ARG A 45 4.70 30.50 -1.33
C ARG A 45 3.19 30.37 -1.61
N ALA A 46 2.81 30.38 -2.88
CA ALA A 46 1.42 30.15 -3.31
C ALA A 46 0.98 28.68 -3.29
N LEU A 47 1.90 27.73 -3.06
CA LEU A 47 1.66 26.31 -3.30
C LEU A 47 2.23 25.45 -2.14
N ASP A 48 1.50 25.40 -1.03
CA ASP A 48 1.79 24.44 0.02
C ASP A 48 0.98 23.16 -0.27
N LEU A 49 1.67 22.01 -0.32
CA LEU A 49 1.07 20.69 -0.52
C LEU A 49 1.17 19.87 0.76
N GLU A 50 0.07 19.29 1.15
CA GLU A 50 0.03 18.31 2.24
C GLU A 50 -0.57 17.01 1.72
N PHE A 51 0.15 15.91 1.94
CA PHE A 51 -0.32 14.57 1.63
C PHE A 51 -0.43 13.76 2.91
N GLU A 52 -1.56 13.11 3.08
CA GLU A 52 -1.74 12.10 4.10
C GLU A 52 -1.84 10.72 3.45
N SER A 53 -1.15 9.74 3.97
CA SER A 53 -1.27 8.35 3.54
C SER A 53 -1.48 7.42 4.72
N PHE A 54 -2.33 6.45 4.52
CA PHE A 54 -2.64 5.42 5.48
C PHE A 54 -2.76 4.09 4.79
N TYR A 55 -2.25 3.03 5.41
CA TYR A 55 -2.69 1.68 5.09
C TYR A 55 -2.83 0.80 6.33
N SER A 56 -3.70 -0.18 6.21
CA SER A 56 -3.84 -1.27 7.16
C SER A 56 -3.97 -2.58 6.41
N GLN A 57 -3.25 -3.59 6.85
CA GLN A 57 -3.22 -4.91 6.23
C GLN A 57 -3.27 -5.99 7.30
N ILE A 58 -4.10 -6.98 7.04
CA ILE A 58 -4.15 -8.22 7.79
C ILE A 58 -3.83 -9.38 6.86
N SER A 59 -3.12 -10.39 7.34
CA SER A 59 -2.88 -11.61 6.59
C SER A 59 -2.96 -12.85 7.49
N TYR A 60 -3.43 -13.94 6.91
CA TYR A 60 -3.63 -15.20 7.60
C TYR A 60 -3.12 -16.36 6.75
N PHE A 61 -2.25 -17.20 7.32
CA PHE A 61 -1.83 -18.43 6.65
C PHE A 61 -2.89 -19.52 6.83
N LEU A 62 -3.38 -20.03 5.71
CA LEU A 62 -4.23 -21.22 5.68
C LEU A 62 -3.44 -22.51 6.00
N THR A 63 -2.13 -22.43 5.89
CA THR A 63 -1.16 -23.47 6.27
C THR A 63 -0.53 -23.13 7.63
N LYS A 64 0.27 -24.04 8.19
CA LYS A 64 0.94 -23.85 9.49
C LYS A 64 2.18 -22.94 9.41
N ASP A 65 2.23 -22.07 8.42
CA ASP A 65 3.30 -21.13 8.21
C ASP A 65 3.01 -19.81 8.93
N LYS A 66 4.03 -18.97 9.10
CA LYS A 66 3.90 -17.68 9.77
C LYS A 66 4.83 -16.62 9.18
N ARG A 67 4.42 -15.37 9.29
CA ARG A 67 5.29 -14.24 9.01
C ARG A 67 6.24 -14.01 10.17
N ARG A 68 7.52 -13.94 9.85
CA ARG A 68 8.54 -13.56 10.82
C ARG A 68 8.83 -12.07 10.68
N TYR A 69 8.84 -11.37 11.81
CA TYR A 69 9.26 -9.99 11.88
C TYR A 69 10.70 -9.92 12.35
N ARG A 70 11.55 -9.23 11.61
CA ARG A 70 12.96 -9.08 11.92
C ARG A 70 13.49 -7.78 11.34
N ASP A 71 14.33 -7.09 12.10
CA ASP A 71 15.00 -5.85 11.68
C ASP A 71 14.02 -4.80 11.12
N GLY A 72 12.90 -4.58 11.83
CA GLY A 72 11.90 -3.57 11.46
C GLY A 72 10.98 -3.95 10.30
N LYS A 73 10.97 -5.21 9.83
CA LYS A 73 10.13 -5.64 8.70
C LYS A 73 9.73 -7.10 8.74
N PHE A 74 8.65 -7.43 8.06
CA PHE A 74 8.33 -8.82 7.77
C PHE A 74 9.30 -9.37 6.71
N VAL A 75 9.97 -10.47 7.05
CA VAL A 75 10.91 -11.14 6.14
C VAL A 75 10.19 -12.14 5.22
N SER A 76 10.91 -12.59 4.18
CA SER A 76 10.40 -13.58 3.23
C SER A 76 9.92 -14.85 3.92
N VAL A 77 8.79 -15.35 3.46
CA VAL A 77 8.19 -16.59 3.95
C VAL A 77 8.96 -17.78 3.38
N LYS A 78 9.36 -18.67 4.28
CA LYS A 78 9.93 -19.98 3.92
C LYS A 78 8.88 -21.02 4.29
N PRO A 79 8.23 -21.66 3.30
CA PRO A 79 7.25 -22.70 3.56
C PRO A 79 7.83 -23.81 4.43
N THR A 80 7.04 -24.29 5.38
CA THR A 80 7.42 -25.40 6.28
C THR A 80 7.21 -26.74 5.58
N SER A 81 6.26 -26.80 4.65
CA SER A 81 5.93 -27.97 3.86
C SER A 81 6.52 -27.88 2.45
N SER A 82 6.86 -29.03 1.87
CA SER A 82 7.21 -29.16 0.45
C SER A 82 6.06 -28.80 -0.51
N SER A 83 4.83 -28.83 -0.01
CA SER A 83 3.62 -28.40 -0.77
C SER A 83 3.49 -26.89 -0.87
N GLY A 84 4.40 -26.12 -0.24
CA GLY A 84 4.32 -24.68 -0.19
C GLY A 84 3.46 -24.14 0.95
N ALA A 85 3.25 -22.81 0.95
CA ALA A 85 2.42 -22.12 1.93
C ALA A 85 1.35 -21.26 1.23
N VAL A 86 0.17 -21.17 1.83
CA VAL A 86 -0.96 -20.39 1.33
C VAL A 86 -1.35 -19.34 2.36
N GLU A 87 -1.40 -18.07 1.92
CA GLU A 87 -1.74 -16.92 2.73
C GLU A 87 -2.89 -16.16 2.09
N LEU A 88 -3.92 -15.86 2.87
CA LEU A 88 -4.98 -14.93 2.54
C LEU A 88 -4.62 -13.56 3.12
N SER A 89 -4.86 -12.48 2.38
CA SER A 89 -4.60 -11.13 2.84
C SER A 89 -5.74 -10.19 2.48
N ALA A 90 -5.97 -9.20 3.35
CA ALA A 90 -6.82 -8.06 3.06
C ALA A 90 -6.04 -6.79 3.40
N ARG A 91 -6.14 -5.78 2.53
CA ARG A 91 -5.48 -4.48 2.69
C ARG A 91 -6.44 -3.37 2.30
N TYR A 92 -6.44 -2.33 3.09
CA TYR A 92 -7.01 -1.04 2.75
C TYR A 92 -5.90 0.00 2.75
N ALA A 93 -5.85 0.83 1.72
CA ALA A 93 -4.89 1.92 1.59
C ALA A 93 -5.61 3.18 1.14
N MET A 94 -5.15 4.34 1.59
CA MET A 94 -5.72 5.64 1.28
C MET A 94 -4.61 6.67 1.16
N VAL A 95 -4.74 7.56 0.20
CA VAL A 95 -3.93 8.77 0.06
C VAL A 95 -4.87 9.94 -0.08
N LYS A 96 -4.68 10.98 0.73
CA LYS A 96 -5.38 12.26 0.65
C LYS A 96 -4.43 13.34 0.18
N ASN A 97 -4.93 14.18 -0.68
CA ASN A 97 -4.26 15.40 -1.13
C ASN A 97 -5.01 16.60 -0.57
N ASN A 98 -4.45 17.25 0.43
CA ASN A 98 -5.02 18.46 1.07
C ASN A 98 -4.48 19.75 0.40
N ALA A 99 -4.01 19.68 -0.86
CA ALA A 99 -3.54 20.84 -1.59
C ALA A 99 -4.69 21.83 -1.87
N THR A 100 -4.43 23.09 -1.67
CA THR A 100 -5.40 24.17 -1.91
C THR A 100 -5.43 24.64 -3.37
N TRP A 101 -5.33 23.72 -4.33
CA TRP A 101 -5.31 24.06 -5.76
C TRP A 101 -6.70 23.99 -6.37
N ASP A 102 -6.98 24.94 -7.23
CA ASP A 102 -8.27 25.14 -7.87
C ASP A 102 -8.40 24.39 -9.22
N PHE A 103 -7.78 23.21 -9.34
CA PHE A 103 -7.87 22.38 -10.54
C PHE A 103 -8.64 21.08 -10.22
N ASP A 104 -9.18 20.45 -11.24
CA ASP A 104 -9.89 19.15 -11.22
C ASP A 104 -8.94 17.99 -10.83
N GLU A 105 -8.34 18.08 -9.63
CA GLU A 105 -7.36 17.14 -9.14
C GLU A 105 -7.99 16.13 -8.22
N ILE A 106 -7.37 14.96 -8.20
CA ILE A 106 -7.72 13.88 -7.27
C ILE A 106 -7.42 14.37 -5.86
N GLN A 107 -8.47 14.45 -5.03
CA GLN A 107 -8.36 14.79 -3.62
C GLN A 107 -8.02 13.56 -2.79
N ASP A 108 -8.74 12.45 -3.03
CA ASP A 108 -8.57 11.22 -2.27
C ASP A 108 -8.52 10.03 -3.22
N ILE A 109 -7.61 9.11 -2.94
CA ILE A 109 -7.62 7.78 -3.56
C ILE A 109 -7.66 6.76 -2.44
N SER A 110 -8.61 5.83 -2.53
CA SER A 110 -8.66 4.67 -1.65
C SER A 110 -8.66 3.37 -2.44
N GLN A 111 -8.11 2.33 -1.85
CA GLN A 111 -8.02 1.02 -2.45
C GLN A 111 -8.24 -0.07 -1.40
N ALA A 112 -9.24 -0.90 -1.62
CA ALA A 112 -9.41 -2.16 -0.92
C ALA A 112 -8.85 -3.30 -1.78
N THR A 113 -8.11 -4.20 -1.16
CA THR A 113 -7.51 -5.36 -1.85
C THR A 113 -7.73 -6.63 -1.05
N ILE A 114 -8.18 -7.69 -1.72
CA ILE A 114 -8.16 -9.05 -1.19
C ILE A 114 -7.15 -9.83 -2.02
N GLY A 115 -6.22 -10.51 -1.34
CA GLY A 115 -5.13 -11.23 -1.98
C GLY A 115 -5.02 -12.68 -1.52
N LEU A 116 -4.71 -13.57 -2.45
CA LEU A 116 -4.29 -14.93 -2.19
C LEU A 116 -2.84 -15.09 -2.64
N ASN A 117 -1.97 -15.42 -1.70
CA ASN A 117 -0.55 -15.61 -1.94
C ASN A 117 -0.20 -17.08 -1.80
N PHE A 118 0.39 -17.64 -2.84
CA PHE A 118 0.92 -19.02 -2.82
C PHE A 118 2.45 -18.97 -2.89
N TYR A 119 3.10 -19.36 -1.81
CA TYR A 119 4.55 -19.49 -1.70
C TYR A 119 4.94 -20.91 -2.11
N ILE A 120 5.40 -21.08 -3.35
CA ILE A 120 5.81 -22.39 -3.88
C ILE A 120 7.03 -22.89 -3.12
N ASN A 121 8.01 -22.01 -2.91
CA ASN A 121 9.19 -22.22 -2.08
C ASN A 121 9.71 -20.87 -1.57
N LYS A 122 10.93 -20.80 -1.03
CA LYS A 122 11.55 -19.58 -0.51
C LYS A 122 11.78 -18.50 -1.59
N ASP A 123 11.90 -18.89 -2.86
CA ASP A 123 12.29 -18.03 -3.97
C ASP A 123 11.11 -17.68 -4.89
N PHE A 124 10.05 -18.51 -4.95
CA PHE A 124 8.91 -18.34 -5.84
C PHE A 124 7.61 -18.09 -5.09
N LYS A 125 6.91 -17.04 -5.49
CA LYS A 125 5.60 -16.66 -4.96
C LYS A 125 4.66 -16.29 -6.11
N LEU A 126 3.48 -16.92 -6.13
CA LEU A 126 2.35 -16.52 -6.96
C LEU A 126 1.38 -15.68 -6.13
N MET A 127 0.91 -14.57 -6.68
CA MET A 127 -0.02 -13.66 -6.01
C MET A 127 -1.23 -13.44 -6.92
N LEU A 128 -2.42 -13.58 -6.36
CA LEU A 128 -3.69 -13.26 -6.99
C LEU A 128 -4.35 -12.17 -6.17
N ASN A 129 -4.74 -11.04 -6.78
CA ASN A 129 -5.39 -9.96 -6.06
C ASN A 129 -6.64 -9.50 -6.80
N LEU A 130 -7.66 -9.18 -6.00
CA LEU A 130 -8.85 -8.44 -6.41
C LEU A 130 -8.78 -7.07 -5.74
N LEU A 131 -8.95 -6.02 -6.55
CA LEU A 131 -8.83 -4.64 -6.13
C LEU A 131 -10.14 -3.91 -6.39
N ASP A 132 -10.55 -3.08 -5.44
CA ASP A 132 -11.59 -2.07 -5.57
C ASP A 132 -10.94 -0.71 -5.30
N ILE A 133 -11.02 0.21 -6.25
CA ILE A 133 -10.33 1.50 -6.23
C ILE A 133 -11.38 2.57 -6.37
N GLU A 134 -11.33 3.56 -5.48
CA GLU A 134 -12.15 4.76 -5.53
C GLU A 134 -11.24 5.98 -5.60
N ALA A 135 -11.55 6.90 -6.49
CA ALA A 135 -10.88 8.17 -6.64
C ALA A 135 -11.90 9.31 -6.55
N ASP A 136 -11.70 10.18 -5.59
CA ASP A 136 -12.52 11.36 -5.37
C ASP A 136 -11.80 12.57 -5.97
N TYR A 137 -12.44 13.19 -6.94
CA TYR A 137 -12.03 14.45 -7.54
C TYR A 137 -12.85 15.60 -6.93
N THR A 138 -12.42 16.83 -7.13
CA THR A 138 -13.15 18.01 -6.64
C THR A 138 -14.63 18.03 -7.05
N ASN A 139 -14.95 17.54 -8.25
CA ASN A 139 -16.30 17.62 -8.83
C ASN A 139 -16.90 16.27 -9.23
N SER A 140 -16.17 15.17 -9.04
CA SER A 140 -16.64 13.85 -9.45
C SER A 140 -16.06 12.73 -8.58
N LYS A 141 -16.69 11.57 -8.63
CA LYS A 141 -16.21 10.33 -8.03
C LYS A 141 -16.06 9.28 -9.12
N GLU A 142 -14.93 8.59 -9.13
CA GLU A 142 -14.70 7.47 -10.01
C GLU A 142 -14.39 6.21 -9.20
N SER A 143 -14.84 5.07 -9.69
CA SER A 143 -14.53 3.78 -9.08
C SER A 143 -14.18 2.76 -10.14
N GLY A 144 -13.31 1.84 -9.79
CA GLY A 144 -12.87 0.78 -10.68
C GLY A 144 -12.53 -0.50 -9.93
N LYS A 145 -12.76 -1.63 -10.61
CA LYS A 145 -12.37 -2.96 -10.10
C LYS A 145 -11.31 -3.56 -10.99
N ALA A 146 -10.33 -4.19 -10.39
CA ALA A 146 -9.26 -4.86 -11.12
C ALA A 146 -8.94 -6.21 -10.50
N ALA A 147 -8.43 -7.12 -11.34
CA ALA A 147 -7.82 -8.36 -10.91
C ALA A 147 -6.37 -8.40 -11.39
N SER A 148 -5.46 -8.86 -10.55
CA SER A 148 -4.06 -8.99 -10.94
C SER A 148 -3.49 -10.35 -10.57
N ILE A 149 -2.61 -10.85 -11.42
CA ILE A 149 -1.81 -12.04 -11.20
C ILE A 149 -0.34 -11.62 -11.27
N ARG A 150 0.44 -11.99 -10.27
CA ARG A 150 1.88 -11.71 -10.23
C ARG A 150 2.65 -12.96 -9.84
N LEU A 151 3.64 -13.31 -10.65
CA LEU A 151 4.69 -14.24 -10.27
C LEU A 151 5.91 -13.44 -9.80
N GLN A 152 6.37 -13.70 -8.60
CA GLN A 152 7.54 -13.05 -8.01
C GLN A 152 8.64 -14.07 -7.80
N PHE A 153 9.83 -13.69 -8.24
CA PHE A 153 11.06 -14.43 -8.01
C PHE A 153 11.98 -13.62 -7.10
N LEU A 154 12.48 -14.23 -6.03
CA LEU A 154 13.41 -13.64 -5.08
C LEU A 154 14.78 -14.28 -5.28
N LEU A 155 15.76 -13.47 -5.60
CA LEU A 155 17.18 -13.85 -5.75
C LEU A 155 17.95 -13.58 -4.45
#